data_5708fbdce301a5d8801473536881bc79
#
_entry.id   5708fbdce301a5d8801473536881bc79
#
_cell.length_a   1.000
_cell.length_b   1.000
_cell.length_c   1.000
_cell.angle_alpha   90.00
_cell.angle_beta   90.00
_cell.angle_gamma   90.00
#
_symmetry.space_group_name_H-M   'P 1'
#
loop_
_entity.id
_entity.type
_entity.pdbx_description
1 polymer ?
#
loop_
_entity_poly.entity_id
_entity_poly.type
_entity_poly.pdbx_seq_one_letter_code
_entity_poly.pdbx_strand_id
1 'polypeptide(L)' 'MPTGTVKWFDSKKGFGFIINPDGKDVFVHFSVIDGEGFRSLKDGEHVEYEEMQGEKGLLAKGVKRLEAVARVK' A
#
# COMPACT_ATOMS: atom_id res chain seq x y z
N MET A 1 7.82 8.76 6.52
CA MET A 1 7.39 7.59 5.75
C MET A 1 6.81 8.04 4.43
N PRO A 2 7.21 7.40 3.34
CA PRO A 2 6.70 7.84 2.05
C PRO A 2 5.21 7.54 1.89
N THR A 3 4.60 8.27 1.01
CA THR A 3 3.21 8.03 0.65
C THR A 3 3.17 7.64 -0.82
N GLY A 4 2.18 6.87 -1.19
CA GLY A 4 2.04 6.46 -2.56
C GLY A 4 0.59 6.26 -2.93
N THR A 5 0.38 5.88 -4.17
CA THR A 5 -0.95 5.64 -4.69
C THR A 5 -1.05 4.19 -5.10
N VAL A 6 -2.11 3.53 -4.68
CA VAL A 6 -2.29 2.13 -5.04
C VAL A 6 -2.55 2.02 -6.53
N LYS A 7 -1.69 1.26 -7.21
CA LYS A 7 -1.86 1.01 -8.62
C LYS A 7 -2.97 0.01 -8.83
N TRP A 8 -2.93 -1.09 -8.11
CA TRP A 8 -3.99 -2.08 -8.08
C TRP A 8 -3.71 -3.03 -6.92
N PHE A 9 -4.74 -3.68 -6.47
CA PHE A 9 -4.61 -4.66 -5.40
C PHE A 9 -5.62 -5.76 -5.63
N ASP A 10 -5.15 -7.01 -5.57
CA ASP A 10 -6.00 -8.18 -5.76
C ASP A 10 -6.26 -8.79 -4.39
N SER A 11 -7.44 -8.55 -3.86
CA SER A 11 -7.76 -9.03 -2.52
C SER A 11 -7.87 -10.55 -2.45
N LYS A 12 -8.13 -11.18 -3.57
CA LYS A 12 -8.19 -12.63 -3.57
C LYS A 12 -6.82 -13.25 -3.48
N LYS A 13 -5.86 -12.67 -4.17
CA LYS A 13 -4.49 -13.16 -4.11
C LYS A 13 -3.71 -12.57 -2.96
N GLY A 14 -4.17 -11.44 -2.44
CA GLY A 14 -3.56 -10.86 -1.27
C GLY A 14 -2.34 -10.00 -1.54
N PHE A 15 -2.20 -9.45 -2.75
CA PHE A 15 -1.06 -8.59 -3.04
C PHE A 15 -1.41 -7.59 -4.12
N GLY A 16 -0.56 -6.61 -4.27
CA GLY A 16 -0.74 -5.60 -5.29
C GLY A 16 0.49 -4.73 -5.38
N PHE A 17 0.32 -3.54 -5.95
CA PHE A 17 1.41 -2.61 -6.14
C PHE A 17 0.99 -1.20 -5.79
N ILE A 18 1.95 -0.46 -5.25
CA ILE A 18 1.80 0.95 -4.94
C ILE A 18 2.81 1.69 -5.82
N ILE A 19 2.41 2.86 -6.32
CA ILE A 19 3.32 3.72 -7.06
C ILE A 19 3.88 4.74 -6.09
N ASN A 20 5.20 4.73 -5.91
CA ASN A 20 5.81 5.65 -4.96
C ASN A 20 5.97 7.03 -5.60
N PRO A 21 6.41 8.03 -4.82
CA PRO A 21 6.55 9.38 -5.36
C PRO A 21 7.50 9.48 -6.53
N ASP A 22 8.41 8.54 -6.67
CA ASP A 22 9.34 8.52 -7.79
C ASP A 22 8.74 7.83 -9.02
N GLY A 23 7.51 7.34 -8.91
CA GLY A 23 6.87 6.69 -10.04
C GLY A 23 7.21 5.23 -10.20
N LYS A 24 7.80 4.62 -9.18
CA LYS A 24 8.20 3.21 -9.26
C LYS A 24 7.19 2.34 -8.56
N ASP A 25 7.10 1.10 -9.03
CA ASP A 25 6.20 0.12 -8.45
C ASP A 25 6.79 -0.42 -7.15
N VAL A 26 5.95 -0.48 -6.11
CA VAL A 26 6.35 -1.02 -4.82
C VAL A 26 5.38 -2.15 -4.50
N PHE A 27 5.93 -3.35 -4.29
CA PHE A 27 5.12 -4.52 -4.01
C PHE A 27 4.53 -4.43 -2.61
N VAL A 28 3.26 -4.78 -2.48
CA VAL A 28 2.59 -4.77 -1.19
C VAL A 28 1.81 -6.06 -1.02
N HIS A 29 1.95 -6.69 0.15
CA HIS A 29 1.25 -7.91 0.49
C HIS A 29 0.27 -7.60 1.63
N PHE A 30 -0.84 -8.33 1.67
CA PHE A 30 -1.87 -8.01 2.66
C PHE A 30 -1.35 -8.13 4.09
N SER A 31 -0.34 -8.94 4.31
CA SER A 31 0.19 -9.13 5.66
C SER A 31 0.88 -7.88 6.20
N VAL A 32 1.24 -6.94 5.35
CA VAL A 32 1.89 -5.71 5.79
C VAL A 32 0.93 -4.53 5.85
N ILE A 33 -0.34 -4.75 5.57
CA ILE A 33 -1.34 -3.69 5.63
C ILE A 33 -1.87 -3.60 7.06
N ASP A 34 -1.73 -2.42 7.65
CA ASP A 34 -2.24 -2.19 9.00
C ASP A 34 -3.74 -2.05 8.97
N GLY A 35 -4.37 -2.52 10.04
CA GLY A 35 -5.80 -2.40 10.16
C GLY A 35 -6.40 -3.68 10.66
N GLU A 36 -7.62 -3.58 11.15
CA GLU A 36 -8.34 -4.74 11.64
C GLU A 36 -9.37 -5.14 10.61
N GLY A 37 -9.56 -6.44 10.47
CA GLY A 37 -10.53 -6.93 9.53
C GLY A 37 -10.00 -6.92 8.12
N PHE A 38 -10.61 -6.14 7.27
CA PHE A 38 -10.20 -6.08 5.88
C PHE A 38 -8.81 -5.53 5.70
N ARG A 39 -7.99 -6.28 5.01
CA ARG A 39 -6.66 -5.84 4.66
C ARG A 39 -6.55 -5.79 3.16
N SER A 40 -7.27 -4.88 2.56
CA SER A 40 -7.25 -4.72 1.13
C SER A 40 -7.17 -3.24 0.80
N LEU A 41 -6.75 -2.96 -0.42
CA LEU A 41 -6.58 -1.59 -0.89
C LEU A 41 -7.39 -1.43 -2.16
N LYS A 42 -7.76 -0.18 -2.42
CA LYS A 42 -8.51 0.13 -3.63
C LYS A 42 -7.61 0.82 -4.64
N ASP A 43 -7.89 0.60 -5.91
CA ASP A 43 -7.13 1.27 -6.95
C ASP A 43 -7.23 2.77 -6.78
N GLY A 44 -6.08 3.43 -6.83
CA GLY A 44 -6.03 4.87 -6.71
C GLY A 44 -6.05 5.39 -5.30
N GLU A 45 -6.13 4.51 -4.32
CA GLU A 45 -6.15 4.92 -2.92
C GLU A 45 -4.78 5.41 -2.48
N HIS A 46 -4.74 6.44 -1.65
CA HIS A 46 -3.47 6.95 -1.12
C HIS A 46 -3.14 6.24 0.18
N VAL A 47 -1.89 5.84 0.31
CA VAL A 47 -1.45 5.09 1.49
C VAL A 47 -0.09 5.61 1.93
N GLU A 48 0.17 5.42 3.22
CA GLU A 48 1.47 5.69 3.82
C GLU A 48 2.12 4.36 4.15
N TYR A 49 3.39 4.22 3.89
CA TYR A 49 4.06 2.95 4.09
C TYR A 49 5.55 3.16 4.28
N GLU A 50 6.20 2.09 4.74
CA GLU A 50 7.65 2.08 4.86
C GLU A 50 8.21 1.35 3.65
N GLU A 51 9.09 2.00 2.91
CA GLU A 51 9.64 1.43 1.70
C GLU A 51 10.93 0.69 2.02
N MET A 52 11.03 -0.52 1.51
CA MET A 52 12.22 -1.33 1.70
C MET A 52 12.64 -1.89 0.37
N GLN A 53 13.93 -2.11 0.22
CA GLN A 53 14.45 -2.71 -1.00
C GLN A 53 14.59 -4.19 -0.81
N GLY A 54 13.90 -4.96 -1.63
CA GLY A 54 13.98 -6.40 -1.59
C GLY A 54 14.79 -6.92 -2.76
N GLU A 55 14.87 -8.24 -2.84
CA GLU A 55 15.64 -8.87 -3.90
C GLU A 55 15.05 -8.60 -5.27
N LYS A 56 13.74 -8.52 -5.34
CA LYS A 56 13.08 -8.36 -6.63
C LYS A 56 12.62 -6.94 -6.87
N GLY A 57 12.95 -6.02 -5.98
CA GLY A 57 12.53 -4.66 -6.14
C GLY A 57 12.07 -4.08 -4.83
N LEU A 58 11.27 -3.01 -4.91
CA LEU A 58 10.83 -2.30 -3.72
C LEU A 58 9.66 -3.01 -3.07
N LEU A 59 9.65 -3.03 -1.74
CA LEU A 59 8.61 -3.63 -0.94
C LEU A 59 8.03 -2.59 0.01
N ALA A 60 6.74 -2.73 0.31
CA ALA A 60 6.09 -1.86 1.28
C ALA A 60 5.88 -2.61 2.57
N LYS A 61 6.00 -1.90 3.69
CA LYS A 61 5.70 -2.42 5.01
C LYS A 61 4.89 -1.41 5.78
N GLY A 62 4.12 -1.88 6.75
CA GLY A 62 3.37 -1.00 7.61
C GLY A 62 2.46 -0.08 6.85
N VAL A 63 1.74 -0.62 5.89
CA VAL A 63 0.91 0.18 5.00
C VAL A 63 -0.31 0.68 5.74
N LYS A 64 -0.57 1.97 5.69
CA LYS A 64 -1.73 2.59 6.31
C LYS A 64 -2.51 3.36 5.28
N ARG A 65 -3.82 3.25 5.36
CA ARG A 65 -4.70 3.90 4.41
C ARG A 65 -4.97 5.32 4.87
N LEU A 66 -4.44 6.26 4.12
CA LEU A 66 -4.58 7.66 4.49
C LEU A 66 -6.00 8.18 4.25
N GLU A 67 -6.64 7.64 3.25
CA GLU A 67 -7.94 8.14 2.89
C GLU A 67 -8.96 7.94 3.99
N ALA A 68 -8.83 6.87 4.75
CA ALA A 68 -9.75 6.63 5.84
C ALA A 68 -9.67 7.73 6.87
N VAL A 69 -8.49 8.27 7.07
CA VAL A 69 -8.31 9.36 8.03
C VAL A 69 -8.96 10.62 7.51
N ALA A 70 -8.82 10.87 6.24
CA ALA A 70 -9.31 12.10 5.66
C ALA A 70 -10.83 12.21 5.73
N ARG A 71 -11.48 11.09 5.87
CA ARG A 71 -12.92 11.13 5.90
C ARG A 71 -13.51 11.25 7.26
N VAL A 72 -12.68 11.35 8.22
CA VAL A 72 -13.17 11.51 9.58
C VAL A 72 -13.60 12.94 9.73
N LYS A 73 -14.64 13.30 9.70
CA LYS A 73 -14.96 14.67 9.77
C LYS A 73 -16.28 14.96 10.07
#